data_5eba1715f82fd780767d6209602af1f5
#
_entry.id   5eba1715f82fd780767d6209602af1f5
#
_cell.length_a   1.000
_cell.length_b   1.000
_cell.length_c   1.000
_cell.angle_alpha   90.00
_cell.angle_beta   90.00
_cell.angle_gamma   90.00
#
_symmetry.space_group_name_H-M   'P 1'
#
loop_
_entity.id
_entity.type
_entity.pdbx_description
1 polymer ?
#
loop_
_entity_poly.entity_id
_entity_poly.type
_entity_poly.pdbx_seq_one_letter_code
_entity_poly.pdbx_strand_id
1 'polypeptide(L)'
;MLWLTLLALLVPIASGCGTRRPHEEVVAAWSGHGSAPTLGQGAIAAGQRADATPGDSSPAPNGDTAPAGATAAGAAATSGSSGSGAGAGATGQATGGDPIVIGSVGNFSGVAGASTGPALKAIQAWGQAINAKGGIKGHKVVLYTADDGGDPAKNQAAVRDLVETRKVLALVNFSVPFTPTSARDYIVKNRIPVIGGDMTTRTWFETPFYFPQGTSQQYLNYAAAKSLASLGKTKLAVLYCELQPCAESNDDMNSAKVKSYGIDIVYSAKTSLGAPDFTAECLQAQQRGANAMIVYLDVNGFSRVMSSCGRQGFHPQWIAPAGTSGDSLLQNDNSDGLFLVAPTFPWVDSSTPETADFQAAMKKYAPGALTASASQAWTAGELFRAATEHALDANGGKLTRDALLGALWSMKNETAFGTSPGMSFAANAPAPQTNCYFVMQLKDKKWTAFQGIKASCL
;
A
#
# COMPACT_ATOMS: atom_id res chain seq x y z
N MET A 1 -73.74 -21.09 31.36
CA MET A 1 -74.57 -21.01 30.17
C MET A 1 -74.02 -19.97 29.23
N LEU A 2 -73.67 -20.33 28.13
CA LEU A 2 -73.58 -19.94 26.74
C LEU A 2 -72.11 -20.15 26.18
N TRP A 3 -72.07 -21.13 25.31
CA TRP A 3 -71.02 -21.42 24.38
C TRP A 3 -71.05 -20.44 23.20
N LEU A 4 -69.91 -19.95 22.74
CA LEU A 4 -69.72 -19.39 21.40
C LEU A 4 -68.52 -19.94 20.77
N THR A 5 -68.73 -20.74 19.75
CA THR A 5 -67.80 -21.38 18.86
C THR A 5 -67.13 -20.36 17.92
N LEU A 6 -65.80 -20.31 17.87
CA LEU A 6 -65.06 -19.55 16.87
C LEU A 6 -64.53 -20.49 15.76
N LEU A 7 -65.01 -20.25 14.55
CA LEU A 7 -64.67 -20.92 13.32
C LEU A 7 -63.30 -20.40 12.84
N ALA A 8 -62.30 -21.27 12.74
CA ALA A 8 -60.98 -20.94 12.17
C ALA A 8 -61.01 -21.16 10.65
N LEU A 9 -60.78 -20.10 9.88
CA LEU A 9 -60.52 -20.14 8.45
C LEU A 9 -59.07 -20.49 8.23
N LEU A 10 -58.80 -21.66 7.65
CA LEU A 10 -57.49 -22.07 7.12
C LEU A 10 -57.31 -21.50 5.71
N VAL A 11 -56.33 -20.62 5.55
CA VAL A 11 -55.80 -20.18 4.24
C VAL A 11 -54.56 -20.99 3.92
N PRO A 12 -54.47 -21.69 2.79
CA PRO A 12 -53.23 -22.39 2.42
C PRO A 12 -52.19 -21.41 1.87
N ILE A 13 -51.07 -21.30 2.56
CA ILE A 13 -49.86 -20.60 2.08
C ILE A 13 -49.12 -21.56 1.14
N ALA A 14 -49.08 -21.23 -0.14
CA ALA A 14 -48.26 -21.94 -1.13
C ALA A 14 -46.77 -21.65 -0.86
N SER A 15 -46.06 -22.67 -0.38
CA SER A 15 -44.62 -22.66 -0.18
C SER A 15 -43.92 -22.77 -1.52
N GLY A 16 -43.28 -21.71 -1.99
CA GLY A 16 -42.32 -21.76 -3.09
C GLY A 16 -41.06 -22.52 -2.67
N CYS A 17 -40.84 -23.72 -3.20
CA CYS A 17 -39.61 -24.49 -3.04
C CYS A 17 -38.45 -23.82 -3.79
N GLY A 18 -37.62 -23.07 -3.09
CA GLY A 18 -36.25 -22.81 -3.51
C GLY A 18 -35.37 -23.98 -3.05
N THR A 19 -34.89 -24.81 -3.99
CA THR A 19 -33.97 -25.90 -3.70
C THR A 19 -32.63 -25.34 -3.24
N ARG A 20 -32.40 -25.32 -1.93
CA ARG A 20 -31.05 -25.14 -1.35
C ARG A 20 -30.29 -26.43 -1.53
N ARG A 21 -29.16 -26.38 -2.23
CA ARG A 21 -28.22 -27.53 -2.27
C ARG A 21 -27.63 -27.77 -0.88
N PRO A 22 -27.40 -29.02 -0.47
CA PRO A 22 -26.76 -29.33 0.80
C PRO A 22 -25.36 -28.74 0.88
N HIS A 23 -24.95 -28.31 2.06
CA HIS A 23 -23.66 -27.67 2.33
C HIS A 23 -22.46 -28.53 1.89
N GLU A 24 -22.57 -29.84 1.94
CA GLU A 24 -21.53 -30.82 1.53
C GLU A 24 -21.25 -30.77 0.02
N GLU A 25 -22.25 -30.54 -0.84
CA GLU A 25 -22.06 -30.42 -2.29
C GLU A 25 -21.32 -29.13 -2.68
N VAL A 26 -21.50 -28.06 -1.92
CA VAL A 26 -20.79 -26.78 -2.16
C VAL A 26 -19.32 -26.89 -1.77
N VAL A 27 -19.03 -27.58 -0.67
CA VAL A 27 -17.65 -27.82 -0.19
C VAL A 27 -16.89 -28.75 -1.13
N ALA A 28 -17.53 -29.79 -1.67
CA ALA A 28 -16.91 -30.74 -2.61
C ALA A 28 -16.55 -30.07 -3.96
N ALA A 29 -17.37 -29.13 -4.44
CA ALA A 29 -17.08 -28.35 -5.65
C ALA A 29 -15.88 -27.40 -5.49
N TRP A 30 -15.62 -26.93 -4.26
CA TRP A 30 -14.49 -26.05 -3.94
C TRP A 30 -13.17 -26.77 -3.67
N SER A 31 -13.23 -28.04 -3.27
CA SER A 31 -12.05 -28.85 -2.91
C SER A 31 -11.44 -29.65 -4.07
N GLY A 32 -11.97 -29.55 -5.28
CA GLY A 32 -11.42 -30.18 -6.48
C GLY A 32 -11.53 -31.73 -6.51
N HIS A 33 -12.34 -32.35 -5.65
CA HIS A 33 -12.55 -33.81 -5.56
C HIS A 33 -13.97 -34.17 -5.97
N GLY A 34 -14.42 -33.70 -7.12
CA GLY A 34 -15.69 -34.12 -7.72
C GLY A 34 -15.49 -34.52 -9.16
N SER A 35 -15.79 -35.79 -9.48
CA SER A 35 -15.79 -36.33 -10.84
C SER A 35 -16.78 -35.54 -11.71
N ALA A 36 -16.35 -35.12 -12.88
CA ALA A 36 -17.18 -34.40 -13.84
C ALA A 36 -18.37 -35.29 -14.30
N PRO A 37 -19.60 -34.76 -14.36
CA PRO A 37 -20.69 -35.47 -14.99
C PRO A 37 -20.53 -35.43 -16.51
N THR A 38 -20.53 -36.60 -17.13
CA THR A 38 -20.63 -36.84 -18.58
C THR A 38 -21.92 -36.26 -19.10
N LEU A 39 -21.82 -35.30 -20.02
CA LEU A 39 -22.95 -34.77 -20.79
C LEU A 39 -23.32 -35.80 -21.87
N GLY A 40 -24.50 -36.37 -21.73
CA GLY A 40 -25.13 -37.22 -22.73
C GLY A 40 -25.54 -36.39 -23.96
N GLN A 41 -25.25 -36.95 -25.13
CA GLN A 41 -25.63 -36.44 -26.44
C GLN A 41 -27.18 -36.49 -26.61
N GLY A 42 -27.73 -35.40 -27.13
CA GLY A 42 -29.13 -35.29 -27.53
C GLY A 42 -29.32 -34.20 -28.61
N ALA A 43 -29.27 -34.70 -29.85
CA ALA A 43 -29.98 -34.30 -31.11
C ALA A 43 -30.40 -32.85 -31.36
N ILE A 44 -29.79 -32.28 -32.33
CA ILE A 44 -30.11 -31.63 -33.63
C ILE A 44 -31.58 -31.27 -33.88
N ALA A 45 -31.84 -30.03 -34.21
CA ALA A 45 -32.81 -29.67 -35.28
C ALA A 45 -32.36 -28.37 -35.96
N ALA A 46 -32.39 -28.43 -37.32
CA ALA A 46 -31.91 -27.50 -38.27
C ALA A 46 -32.91 -26.35 -38.54
N GLY A 47 -32.41 -25.23 -39.07
CA GLY A 47 -33.25 -24.14 -39.56
C GLY A 47 -32.44 -22.97 -40.12
N GLN A 48 -32.02 -23.14 -41.34
CA GLN A 48 -32.02 -22.27 -42.53
C GLN A 48 -31.21 -20.96 -42.59
N ARG A 49 -30.43 -20.97 -43.65
CA ARG A 49 -29.60 -20.00 -44.32
C ARG A 49 -30.33 -18.73 -44.75
N ALA A 50 -29.58 -17.64 -44.86
CA ALA A 50 -29.63 -16.74 -46.00
C ALA A 50 -28.23 -16.18 -46.29
N ASP A 51 -27.83 -16.41 -47.55
CA ASP A 51 -26.61 -15.99 -48.19
C ASP A 51 -26.53 -14.46 -48.41
N ALA A 52 -25.33 -13.93 -48.43
CA ALA A 52 -24.84 -12.99 -49.46
C ALA A 52 -23.35 -12.75 -49.32
N THR A 53 -22.60 -13.20 -50.28
CA THR A 53 -21.23 -12.83 -50.70
C THR A 53 -21.31 -11.97 -51.98
N PRO A 54 -20.21 -11.52 -52.59
CA PRO A 54 -19.09 -10.66 -52.22
C PRO A 54 -18.83 -9.52 -53.25
N GLY A 55 -17.83 -8.71 -53.01
CA GLY A 55 -17.27 -7.77 -54.02
C GLY A 55 -16.21 -6.95 -53.32
N ASP A 56 -14.99 -7.17 -53.52
CA ASP A 56 -13.98 -7.08 -54.57
C ASP A 56 -13.46 -5.64 -54.79
N SER A 57 -12.15 -5.55 -54.92
CA SER A 57 -11.29 -4.52 -55.56
C SER A 57 -10.49 -3.56 -54.66
N SER A 58 -9.22 -3.91 -54.49
CA SER A 58 -8.08 -2.97 -54.50
C SER A 58 -7.97 -2.23 -55.82
N PRO A 59 -7.18 -1.16 -56.04
CA PRO A 59 -5.74 -1.12 -55.81
C PRO A 59 -5.13 0.23 -55.34
N ALA A 60 -3.86 0.18 -54.96
CA ALA A 60 -2.96 1.32 -54.80
C ALA A 60 -2.53 1.92 -56.17
N PRO A 61 -1.97 3.12 -56.19
CA PRO A 61 -0.65 3.19 -56.80
C PRO A 61 0.41 4.03 -56.09
N ASN A 62 1.62 3.63 -56.37
CA ASN A 62 2.95 4.16 -56.17
C ASN A 62 3.18 5.62 -56.61
N GLY A 63 4.29 6.17 -56.10
CA GLY A 63 4.98 7.32 -56.64
C GLY A 63 6.03 7.86 -55.64
N ASP A 64 7.20 7.30 -55.63
CA ASP A 64 8.54 7.79 -55.95
C ASP A 64 8.81 9.30 -55.72
N THR A 65 9.80 9.66 -54.93
CA THR A 65 11.14 10.10 -55.38
C THR A 65 11.98 10.62 -54.17
N ALA A 66 13.15 10.02 -53.98
CA ALA A 66 14.29 10.64 -53.32
C ALA A 66 15.05 11.54 -54.34
N PRO A 67 15.91 12.47 -53.91
CA PRO A 67 17.31 12.17 -54.12
C PRO A 67 18.28 12.55 -52.99
N ALA A 68 19.41 11.90 -53.09
CA ALA A 68 20.62 11.97 -52.26
C ALA A 68 21.50 13.20 -52.54
N GLY A 69 22.47 13.40 -51.62
CA GLY A 69 23.64 14.26 -51.81
C GLY A 69 24.22 14.65 -50.47
N ALA A 70 25.14 13.92 -49.89
CA ALA A 70 26.59 13.93 -49.89
C ALA A 70 27.20 15.33 -49.62
N THR A 71 27.97 15.50 -48.54
CA THR A 71 29.42 15.44 -48.51
C THR A 71 30.00 15.82 -47.14
N ALA A 72 31.07 15.16 -46.78
CA ALA A 72 31.94 15.35 -45.62
C ALA A 72 32.99 16.44 -45.85
N ALA A 73 33.46 17.08 -44.76
CA ALA A 73 34.83 17.60 -44.53
C ALA A 73 34.83 18.16 -43.09
N GLY A 74 35.67 17.83 -42.11
CA GLY A 74 37.08 17.60 -42.13
C GLY A 74 37.88 18.85 -41.71
N ALA A 75 38.55 18.80 -40.54
CA ALA A 75 39.71 19.56 -40.08
C ALA A 75 39.49 20.30 -38.75
N ALA A 76 40.09 19.89 -37.63
CA ALA A 76 41.50 20.04 -37.22
C ALA A 76 41.72 21.25 -36.29
N ALA A 77 42.30 20.95 -35.19
CA ALA A 77 42.76 21.67 -34.01
C ALA A 77 43.44 23.02 -34.23
N THR A 78 43.31 23.91 -33.26
CA THR A 78 44.45 24.73 -32.78
C THR A 78 44.24 25.11 -31.29
N SER A 79 45.31 24.94 -30.57
CA SER A 79 45.63 25.31 -29.21
C SER A 79 45.74 26.83 -29.04
N GLY A 80 45.32 27.34 -27.89
CA GLY A 80 45.59 28.73 -27.49
C GLY A 80 45.40 28.92 -26.00
N SER A 81 46.43 29.26 -25.32
CA SER A 81 46.73 29.37 -23.89
C SER A 81 46.23 30.66 -23.25
N SER A 82 46.01 30.55 -21.92
CA SER A 82 46.20 31.49 -20.82
C SER A 82 45.21 32.66 -20.61
N GLY A 83 44.70 32.70 -19.36
CA GLY A 83 44.08 33.87 -18.73
C GLY A 83 43.55 33.56 -17.35
N SER A 84 44.34 33.86 -16.30
CA SER A 84 44.02 33.76 -14.89
C SER A 84 42.82 34.64 -14.46
N GLY A 85 41.94 34.10 -13.63
CA GLY A 85 40.93 34.90 -12.91
C GLY A 85 40.37 34.09 -11.77
N ALA A 86 40.80 34.38 -10.56
CA ALA A 86 40.36 33.77 -9.32
C ALA A 86 38.89 34.10 -9.00
N GLY A 87 38.12 33.07 -8.68
CA GLY A 87 36.81 33.17 -8.11
C GLY A 87 36.48 31.83 -7.41
N ALA A 88 36.79 31.80 -6.11
CA ALA A 88 36.53 30.64 -5.26
C ALA A 88 35.01 30.41 -5.08
N GLY A 89 34.48 29.40 -5.74
CA GLY A 89 33.22 28.77 -5.42
C GLY A 89 33.53 27.28 -5.25
N ALA A 90 33.71 26.85 -4.01
CA ALA A 90 33.91 25.42 -3.72
C ALA A 90 32.63 24.65 -4.01
N THR A 91 32.42 24.28 -5.25
CA THR A 91 31.56 23.13 -5.60
C THR A 91 32.37 21.89 -5.26
N GLY A 92 32.03 21.30 -4.08
CA GLY A 92 32.57 19.98 -3.72
C GLY A 92 32.25 19.00 -4.84
N GLN A 93 33.26 18.69 -5.64
CA GLN A 93 33.22 17.63 -6.63
C GLN A 93 33.12 16.32 -5.84
N ALA A 94 31.91 15.74 -5.79
CA ALA A 94 31.71 14.42 -5.22
C ALA A 94 32.67 13.46 -5.97
N THR A 95 33.66 12.96 -5.27
CA THR A 95 34.48 11.81 -5.74
C THR A 95 33.50 10.66 -5.85
N GLY A 96 33.05 10.36 -7.08
CA GLY A 96 31.95 9.44 -7.35
C GLY A 96 32.32 8.00 -6.96
N GLY A 97 31.78 7.53 -5.85
CA GLY A 97 31.76 6.10 -5.56
C GLY A 97 30.85 5.35 -6.54
N ASP A 98 30.99 4.01 -6.61
CA ASP A 98 30.11 3.18 -7.44
C ASP A 98 28.64 3.42 -7.13
N PRO A 99 27.74 3.45 -8.14
CA PRO A 99 26.32 3.65 -7.92
C PRO A 99 25.72 2.56 -7.02
N ILE A 100 24.85 2.94 -6.11
CA ILE A 100 24.07 2.02 -5.28
C ILE A 100 22.77 1.71 -6.00
N VAL A 101 22.60 0.45 -6.41
CA VAL A 101 21.44 0.00 -7.18
C VAL A 101 20.42 -0.64 -6.25
N ILE A 102 19.18 -0.12 -6.24
CA ILE A 102 18.06 -0.64 -5.45
C ILE A 102 16.81 -0.88 -6.31
N GLY A 103 15.92 -1.75 -5.82
CA GLY A 103 14.64 -2.04 -6.47
C GLY A 103 13.45 -1.65 -5.60
N SER A 104 12.33 -1.29 -6.21
CA SER A 104 11.04 -1.13 -5.55
C SER A 104 9.98 -1.89 -6.33
N VAL A 105 9.18 -2.71 -5.65
CA VAL A 105 8.05 -3.44 -6.22
C VAL A 105 6.80 -3.11 -5.44
N GLY A 106 5.67 -2.98 -6.13
CA GLY A 106 4.42 -2.74 -5.44
C GLY A 106 3.18 -2.93 -6.31
N ASN A 107 2.04 -2.98 -5.65
CA ASN A 107 0.73 -2.94 -6.29
C ASN A 107 0.37 -1.47 -6.61
N PHE A 108 1.17 -0.79 -7.45
CA PHE A 108 1.08 0.66 -7.70
C PHE A 108 -0.06 1.05 -8.64
N SER A 109 -0.66 0.08 -9.30
CA SER A 109 -1.85 0.23 -10.14
C SER A 109 -2.99 -0.70 -9.68
N GLY A 110 -4.10 -0.71 -10.43
CA GLY A 110 -5.25 -1.54 -10.12
C GLY A 110 -5.99 -1.09 -8.87
N VAL A 111 -6.55 -2.04 -8.12
CA VAL A 111 -7.39 -1.78 -6.94
C VAL A 111 -6.64 -1.05 -5.83
N ALA A 112 -5.36 -1.38 -5.61
CA ALA A 112 -4.53 -0.73 -4.59
C ALA A 112 -3.98 0.63 -5.05
N GLY A 113 -3.99 0.94 -6.35
CA GLY A 113 -3.27 2.08 -6.93
C GLY A 113 -3.58 3.43 -6.30
N ALA A 114 -4.83 3.67 -5.89
CA ALA A 114 -5.20 4.92 -5.20
C ALA A 114 -4.49 5.08 -3.85
N SER A 115 -4.25 3.99 -3.12
CA SER A 115 -3.58 3.99 -1.81
C SER A 115 -2.06 3.87 -1.91
N THR A 116 -1.54 3.09 -2.86
CA THR A 116 -0.10 2.75 -2.95
C THR A 116 0.64 3.52 -4.05
N GLY A 117 -0.06 4.06 -5.06
CA GLY A 117 0.56 4.87 -6.12
C GLY A 117 1.37 6.07 -5.61
N PRO A 118 0.91 6.81 -4.57
CA PRO A 118 1.70 7.85 -3.95
C PRO A 118 3.03 7.37 -3.35
N ALA A 119 3.11 6.11 -2.86
CA ALA A 119 4.34 5.52 -2.36
C ALA A 119 5.41 5.36 -3.47
N LEU A 120 5.00 4.95 -4.68
CA LEU A 120 5.90 4.90 -5.83
C LEU A 120 6.48 6.28 -6.15
N LYS A 121 5.61 7.29 -6.20
CA LYS A 121 6.05 8.68 -6.47
C LYS A 121 7.00 9.20 -5.40
N ALA A 122 6.74 8.85 -4.13
CA ALA A 122 7.56 9.30 -3.01
C ALA A 122 8.95 8.65 -2.98
N ILE A 123 9.07 7.34 -3.25
CA ILE A 123 10.39 6.70 -3.31
C ILE A 123 11.22 7.21 -4.51
N GLN A 124 10.56 7.53 -5.63
CA GLN A 124 11.22 8.17 -6.78
C GLN A 124 11.66 9.60 -6.42
N ALA A 125 10.83 10.38 -5.73
CA ALA A 125 11.16 11.71 -5.25
C ALA A 125 12.32 11.68 -4.25
N TRP A 126 12.32 10.71 -3.34
CA TRP A 126 13.42 10.46 -2.40
C TRP A 126 14.74 10.20 -3.13
N GLY A 127 14.75 9.29 -4.11
CA GLY A 127 15.96 8.99 -4.90
C GLY A 127 16.51 10.21 -5.63
N GLN A 128 15.62 11.05 -6.19
CA GLN A 128 16.02 12.31 -6.84
C GLN A 128 16.56 13.32 -5.82
N ALA A 129 15.91 13.47 -4.66
CA ALA A 129 16.33 14.38 -3.61
C ALA A 129 17.71 14.02 -3.02
N ILE A 130 17.92 12.74 -2.72
CA ILE A 130 19.23 12.23 -2.24
C ILE A 130 20.32 12.48 -3.28
N ASN A 131 20.06 12.17 -4.54
CA ASN A 131 21.03 12.37 -5.63
C ASN A 131 21.34 13.86 -5.87
N ALA A 132 20.36 14.75 -5.68
CA ALA A 132 20.57 16.19 -5.76
C ALA A 132 21.48 16.73 -4.62
N LYS A 133 21.54 16.01 -3.50
CA LYS A 133 22.43 16.30 -2.36
C LYS A 133 23.80 15.60 -2.46
N GLY A 134 24.09 14.94 -3.57
CA GLY A 134 25.37 14.24 -3.79
C GLY A 134 25.34 12.72 -3.55
N GLY A 135 24.15 12.13 -3.34
CA GLY A 135 23.98 10.71 -3.06
C GLY A 135 24.22 10.35 -1.59
N ILE A 136 24.36 9.07 -1.28
CA ILE A 136 24.67 8.57 0.05
C ILE A 136 26.20 8.47 0.16
N LYS A 137 26.82 9.34 0.94
CA LYS A 137 28.30 9.43 1.08
C LYS A 137 29.04 9.47 -0.26
N GLY A 138 28.51 10.21 -1.24
CA GLY A 138 29.10 10.35 -2.57
C GLY A 138 28.68 9.26 -3.58
N HIS A 139 27.93 8.26 -3.17
CA HIS A 139 27.40 7.21 -4.05
C HIS A 139 26.01 7.60 -4.55
N LYS A 140 25.83 7.70 -5.87
CA LYS A 140 24.52 7.93 -6.45
C LYS A 140 23.60 6.74 -6.27
N VAL A 141 22.31 6.97 -5.98
CA VAL A 141 21.29 5.94 -5.90
C VAL A 141 20.64 5.75 -7.28
N VAL A 142 20.63 4.51 -7.76
CA VAL A 142 19.92 4.08 -8.97
C VAL A 142 18.74 3.24 -8.52
N LEU A 143 17.52 3.72 -8.78
CA LEU A 143 16.27 3.07 -8.39
C LEU A 143 15.59 2.45 -9.62
N TYR A 144 15.38 1.13 -9.59
CA TYR A 144 14.47 0.43 -10.51
C TYR A 144 13.14 0.18 -9.84
N THR A 145 12.04 0.40 -10.57
CA THR A 145 10.68 0.20 -10.06
C THR A 145 9.91 -0.80 -10.91
N ALA A 146 9.06 -1.62 -10.28
CA ALA A 146 8.16 -2.54 -10.95
C ALA A 146 6.78 -2.49 -10.31
N ASP A 147 5.75 -2.48 -11.15
CA ASP A 147 4.34 -2.54 -10.76
C ASP A 147 3.80 -3.94 -11.05
N ASP A 148 3.40 -4.67 -10.02
CA ASP A 148 2.80 -6.01 -10.18
C ASP A 148 1.27 -5.97 -10.31
N GLY A 149 0.63 -4.81 -10.07
CA GLY A 149 -0.82 -4.62 -10.17
C GLY A 149 -1.63 -5.53 -9.24
N GLY A 150 -1.00 -6.15 -8.23
CA GLY A 150 -1.62 -7.13 -7.35
C GLY A 150 -1.60 -8.57 -7.88
N ASP A 151 -0.81 -8.86 -8.92
CA ASP A 151 -0.66 -10.19 -9.51
C ASP A 151 0.56 -10.91 -8.87
N PRO A 152 0.35 -12.09 -8.22
CA PRO A 152 1.43 -12.84 -7.58
C PRO A 152 2.53 -13.31 -8.54
N ALA A 153 2.20 -13.68 -9.78
CA ALA A 153 3.19 -14.15 -10.76
C ALA A 153 4.04 -12.98 -11.27
N LYS A 154 3.43 -11.81 -11.51
CA LYS A 154 4.16 -10.59 -11.86
C LYS A 154 5.07 -10.14 -10.73
N ASN A 155 4.60 -10.23 -9.47
CA ASN A 155 5.44 -9.92 -8.30
C ASN A 155 6.69 -10.79 -8.25
N GLN A 156 6.54 -12.12 -8.38
CA GLN A 156 7.69 -13.05 -8.41
C GLN A 156 8.66 -12.73 -9.56
N ALA A 157 8.13 -12.49 -10.76
CA ALA A 157 8.95 -12.16 -11.93
C ALA A 157 9.71 -10.85 -11.75
N ALA A 158 9.04 -9.81 -11.21
CA ALA A 158 9.64 -8.51 -10.94
C ALA A 158 10.77 -8.61 -9.91
N VAL A 159 10.56 -9.31 -8.81
CA VAL A 159 11.60 -9.52 -7.78
C VAL A 159 12.80 -10.26 -8.37
N ARG A 160 12.59 -11.32 -9.17
CA ARG A 160 13.68 -12.04 -9.83
C ARG A 160 14.44 -11.16 -10.81
N ASP A 161 13.77 -10.41 -11.67
CA ASP A 161 14.42 -9.48 -12.62
C ASP A 161 15.28 -8.46 -11.88
N LEU A 162 14.76 -7.83 -10.84
CA LEU A 162 15.50 -6.86 -10.04
C LEU A 162 16.76 -7.48 -9.43
N VAL A 163 16.66 -8.69 -8.89
CA VAL A 163 17.80 -9.34 -8.20
C VAL A 163 18.78 -9.96 -9.20
N GLU A 164 18.28 -10.71 -10.19
CA GLU A 164 19.13 -11.52 -11.08
C GLU A 164 19.66 -10.72 -12.27
N THR A 165 18.86 -9.78 -12.82
CA THR A 165 19.23 -8.98 -13.99
C THR A 165 19.76 -7.61 -13.60
N ARG A 166 19.02 -6.85 -12.78
CA ARG A 166 19.41 -5.50 -12.37
C ARG A 166 20.43 -5.48 -11.24
N LYS A 167 20.67 -6.64 -10.58
CA LYS A 167 21.66 -6.79 -9.50
C LYS A 167 21.45 -5.82 -8.35
N VAL A 168 20.17 -5.59 -7.97
CA VAL A 168 19.85 -4.68 -6.86
C VAL A 168 20.46 -5.18 -5.55
N LEU A 169 20.94 -4.24 -4.75
CA LEU A 169 21.50 -4.50 -3.42
C LEU A 169 20.38 -4.91 -2.44
N ALA A 170 19.26 -4.22 -2.51
CA ALA A 170 18.09 -4.38 -1.64
C ALA A 170 16.79 -4.04 -2.39
N LEU A 171 15.66 -4.51 -1.87
CA LEU A 171 14.33 -4.00 -2.21
C LEU A 171 13.97 -2.92 -1.20
N VAL A 172 13.66 -1.71 -1.66
CA VAL A 172 13.29 -0.56 -0.83
C VAL A 172 11.91 -0.08 -1.23
N ASN A 173 11.02 0.14 -0.26
CA ASN A 173 9.59 0.39 -0.49
C ASN A 173 8.92 -0.78 -1.22
N PHE A 174 8.89 -1.94 -0.59
CA PHE A 174 8.21 -3.14 -1.06
C PHE A 174 6.72 -3.07 -0.68
N SER A 175 5.91 -2.42 -1.54
CA SER A 175 4.51 -2.08 -1.24
C SER A 175 3.55 -3.05 -1.93
N VAL A 176 3.35 -4.22 -1.33
CA VAL A 176 2.68 -5.39 -1.93
C VAL A 176 1.53 -5.94 -1.06
N PRO A 177 0.54 -5.12 -0.64
CA PRO A 177 -0.50 -5.54 0.29
C PRO A 177 -1.33 -6.74 -0.21
N PHE A 178 -1.43 -6.94 -1.52
CA PHE A 178 -2.21 -8.05 -2.11
C PHE A 178 -1.35 -9.24 -2.56
N THR A 179 -0.01 -9.08 -2.55
CA THR A 179 0.93 -10.13 -2.95
C THR A 179 2.04 -10.35 -1.90
N PRO A 180 1.75 -10.28 -0.58
CA PRO A 180 2.77 -10.18 0.48
C PRO A 180 3.67 -11.41 0.60
N THR A 181 3.20 -12.58 0.18
CA THR A 181 3.94 -13.85 0.27
C THR A 181 4.49 -14.33 -1.05
N SER A 182 4.16 -13.68 -2.18
CA SER A 182 4.44 -14.19 -3.53
C SER A 182 5.92 -14.45 -3.79
N ALA A 183 6.80 -13.53 -3.41
CA ALA A 183 8.25 -13.67 -3.58
C ALA A 183 9.00 -14.04 -2.28
N ARG A 184 8.27 -14.26 -1.15
CA ARG A 184 8.85 -14.42 0.19
C ARG A 184 9.94 -15.51 0.25
N ASP A 185 9.65 -16.70 -0.25
CA ASP A 185 10.59 -17.82 -0.16
C ASP A 185 11.86 -17.58 -0.99
N TYR A 186 11.72 -16.91 -2.15
CA TYR A 186 12.87 -16.49 -2.96
C TYR A 186 13.71 -15.44 -2.23
N ILE A 187 13.08 -14.44 -1.62
CA ILE A 187 13.72 -13.38 -0.83
C ILE A 187 14.52 -13.99 0.33
N VAL A 188 13.88 -14.86 1.11
CA VAL A 188 14.53 -15.53 2.26
C VAL A 188 15.67 -16.41 1.84
N LYS A 189 15.48 -17.28 0.83
CA LYS A 189 16.52 -18.18 0.30
C LYS A 189 17.77 -17.42 -0.17
N ASN A 190 17.59 -16.27 -0.81
CA ASN A 190 18.66 -15.46 -1.37
C ASN A 190 19.12 -14.33 -0.45
N ARG A 191 18.63 -14.28 0.80
CA ARG A 191 18.99 -13.29 1.82
C ARG A 191 18.90 -11.84 1.30
N ILE A 192 17.78 -11.52 0.60
CA ILE A 192 17.56 -10.20 0.02
C ILE A 192 17.02 -9.26 1.10
N PRO A 193 17.69 -8.14 1.43
CA PRO A 193 17.14 -7.15 2.33
C PRO A 193 15.89 -6.50 1.71
N VAL A 194 14.75 -6.57 2.41
CA VAL A 194 13.51 -5.84 2.08
C VAL A 194 13.36 -4.73 3.11
N ILE A 195 13.54 -3.50 2.69
CA ILE A 195 13.63 -2.34 3.58
C ILE A 195 12.41 -1.45 3.37
N GLY A 196 11.49 -1.52 4.30
CA GLY A 196 10.26 -0.76 4.28
C GLY A 196 9.29 -1.11 3.15
N GLY A 197 8.03 -0.77 3.38
CA GLY A 197 6.92 -0.97 2.45
C GLY A 197 5.59 -0.67 3.10
N ASP A 198 4.55 -1.45 2.74
CA ASP A 198 3.18 -1.21 3.23
C ASP A 198 2.92 -1.66 4.67
N MET A 199 3.62 -2.67 5.17
CA MET A 199 3.51 -3.25 6.53
C MET A 199 2.09 -3.68 6.93
N THR A 200 1.21 -3.94 5.95
CA THR A 200 -0.22 -4.20 6.19
C THR A 200 -0.52 -5.62 6.65
N THR A 201 0.40 -6.57 6.41
CA THR A 201 0.22 -7.97 6.79
C THR A 201 1.26 -8.43 7.82
N ARG A 202 0.95 -9.52 8.53
CA ARG A 202 1.88 -10.14 9.49
C ARG A 202 3.17 -10.64 8.86
N THR A 203 3.17 -10.91 7.55
CA THR A 203 4.36 -11.32 6.79
C THR A 203 5.59 -10.43 7.07
N TRP A 204 5.38 -9.11 7.25
CA TRP A 204 6.44 -8.15 7.57
C TRP A 204 7.17 -8.42 8.87
N PHE A 205 6.48 -8.98 9.86
CA PHE A 205 6.97 -9.20 11.22
C PHE A 205 7.12 -10.69 11.57
N GLU A 206 6.95 -11.57 10.58
CA GLU A 206 7.11 -13.02 10.71
C GLU A 206 8.21 -13.57 9.79
N THR A 207 8.75 -12.72 8.89
CA THR A 207 9.72 -13.13 7.87
C THR A 207 11.10 -12.52 8.14
N PRO A 208 12.17 -13.31 8.23
CA PRO A 208 13.52 -12.76 8.30
C PRO A 208 13.88 -12.02 7.01
N PHE A 209 14.83 -11.08 7.09
CA PHE A 209 15.27 -10.17 6.00
C PHE A 209 14.25 -9.10 5.60
N TYR A 210 13.11 -9.01 6.29
CA TYR A 210 12.19 -7.89 6.19
C TYR A 210 12.48 -6.88 7.32
N PHE A 211 12.73 -5.64 6.94
CA PHE A 211 13.11 -4.53 7.83
C PHE A 211 12.04 -3.45 7.74
N PRO A 212 10.95 -3.56 8.53
CA PRO A 212 9.87 -2.58 8.50
C PRO A 212 10.35 -1.22 8.99
N GLN A 213 9.85 -0.14 8.37
CA GLN A 213 10.21 1.23 8.69
C GLN A 213 9.32 1.88 9.76
N GLY A 214 8.44 1.13 10.39
CA GLY A 214 7.50 1.65 11.40
C GLY A 214 6.64 0.58 12.03
N THR A 215 5.52 1.00 12.59
CA THR A 215 4.60 0.17 13.36
C THR A 215 3.75 -0.72 12.46
N SER A 216 3.57 -1.98 12.85
CA SER A 216 2.72 -2.93 12.12
C SER A 216 1.25 -2.52 12.11
N GLN A 217 0.51 -2.96 11.09
CA GLN A 217 -0.94 -2.77 11.04
C GLN A 217 -1.64 -3.32 12.28
N GLN A 218 -1.20 -4.44 12.83
CA GLN A 218 -1.76 -5.00 14.08
C GLN A 218 -1.68 -4.00 15.24
N TYR A 219 -0.52 -3.40 15.46
CA TYR A 219 -0.35 -2.43 16.55
C TYR A 219 -1.03 -1.09 16.25
N LEU A 220 -1.17 -0.72 14.98
CA LEU A 220 -2.01 0.42 14.57
C LEU A 220 -3.49 0.16 14.83
N ASN A 221 -3.97 -1.07 14.66
CA ASN A 221 -5.34 -1.47 15.02
C ASN A 221 -5.57 -1.33 16.54
N TYR A 222 -4.60 -1.74 17.36
CA TYR A 222 -4.65 -1.53 18.81
C TYR A 222 -4.59 -0.04 19.19
N ALA A 223 -3.79 0.74 18.48
CA ALA A 223 -3.71 2.19 18.66
C ALA A 223 -5.02 2.90 18.30
N ALA A 224 -5.66 2.48 17.21
CA ALA A 224 -6.98 2.97 16.82
C ALA A 224 -8.03 2.70 17.90
N ALA A 225 -8.07 1.46 18.41
CA ALA A 225 -8.97 1.07 19.49
C ALA A 225 -8.74 1.89 20.78
N LYS A 226 -7.47 2.03 21.20
CA LYS A 226 -7.09 2.84 22.36
C LYS A 226 -7.46 4.32 22.18
N SER A 227 -7.26 4.86 20.98
CA SER A 227 -7.63 6.25 20.66
C SER A 227 -9.15 6.47 20.74
N LEU A 228 -9.95 5.54 20.19
CA LEU A 228 -11.42 5.59 20.31
C LEU A 228 -11.89 5.50 21.75
N ALA A 229 -11.30 4.60 22.55
CA ALA A 229 -11.62 4.47 23.97
C ALA A 229 -11.33 5.78 24.74
N SER A 230 -10.22 6.46 24.46
CA SER A 230 -9.88 7.75 25.08
C SER A 230 -10.85 8.88 24.71
N LEU A 231 -11.54 8.76 23.58
CA LEU A 231 -12.62 9.66 23.14
C LEU A 231 -14.00 9.26 23.69
N GLY A 232 -14.12 8.20 24.48
CA GLY A 232 -15.40 7.65 24.93
C GLY A 232 -16.23 6.99 23.83
N LYS A 233 -15.58 6.63 22.69
CA LYS A 233 -16.24 6.03 21.53
C LYS A 233 -16.01 4.53 21.52
N THR A 234 -16.72 3.82 22.40
CA THR A 234 -16.44 2.42 22.73
C THR A 234 -17.30 1.39 21.98
N LYS A 235 -18.37 1.81 21.29
CA LYS A 235 -19.21 0.92 20.48
C LYS A 235 -18.80 1.00 19.02
N LEU A 236 -17.98 0.05 18.58
CA LEU A 236 -17.31 0.09 17.28
C LEU A 236 -18.02 -0.78 16.23
N ALA A 237 -18.24 -0.22 15.06
CA ALA A 237 -18.57 -0.96 13.84
C ALA A 237 -17.30 -1.18 12.99
N VAL A 238 -17.14 -2.38 12.42
CA VAL A 238 -16.03 -2.77 11.58
C VAL A 238 -16.54 -3.23 10.22
N LEU A 239 -16.11 -2.58 9.12
CA LEU A 239 -16.29 -3.11 7.77
C LEU A 239 -14.93 -3.52 7.21
N TYR A 240 -14.87 -4.69 6.55
CA TYR A 240 -13.60 -5.21 6.04
C TYR A 240 -13.80 -6.00 4.74
N CYS A 241 -12.77 -5.98 3.87
CA CYS A 241 -12.77 -6.76 2.63
C CYS A 241 -12.36 -8.23 2.88
N GLU A 242 -12.48 -9.05 1.85
CA GLU A 242 -12.13 -10.49 1.90
C GLU A 242 -10.63 -10.77 1.77
N LEU A 243 -9.81 -9.77 1.40
CA LEU A 243 -8.37 -9.95 1.21
C LEU A 243 -7.64 -10.12 2.54
N GLN A 244 -6.49 -10.77 2.49
CA GLN A 244 -5.69 -11.10 3.68
C GLN A 244 -5.47 -9.91 4.63
N PRO A 245 -5.02 -8.71 4.20
CA PRO A 245 -4.77 -7.60 5.12
C PRO A 245 -6.04 -7.11 5.82
N CYS A 246 -7.20 -7.16 5.15
CA CYS A 246 -8.48 -6.78 5.75
C CYS A 246 -8.97 -7.83 6.76
N ALA A 247 -8.80 -9.12 6.46
CA ALA A 247 -9.18 -10.21 7.34
C ALA A 247 -8.32 -10.20 8.62
N GLU A 248 -6.99 -10.06 8.48
CA GLU A 248 -6.07 -9.93 9.62
C GLU A 248 -6.43 -8.72 10.50
N SER A 249 -6.79 -7.58 9.90
CA SER A 249 -7.21 -6.39 10.64
C SER A 249 -8.53 -6.60 11.40
N ASN A 250 -9.49 -7.31 10.81
CA ASN A 250 -10.72 -7.68 11.51
C ASN A 250 -10.45 -8.62 12.70
N ASP A 251 -9.53 -9.59 12.56
CA ASP A 251 -9.12 -10.48 13.64
C ASP A 251 -8.47 -9.70 14.78
N ASP A 252 -7.61 -8.73 14.46
CA ASP A 252 -6.98 -7.85 15.45
C ASP A 252 -8.03 -7.05 16.23
N MET A 253 -9.05 -6.50 15.55
CA MET A 253 -10.14 -5.76 16.19
C MET A 253 -10.99 -6.64 17.11
N ASN A 254 -11.13 -7.93 16.82
CA ASN A 254 -11.85 -8.89 17.67
C ASN A 254 -10.98 -9.48 18.79
N SER A 255 -9.71 -9.09 18.91
CA SER A 255 -8.76 -9.63 19.88
C SER A 255 -9.09 -9.25 21.33
N ALA A 256 -8.54 -10.05 22.28
CA ALA A 256 -8.60 -9.74 23.71
C ALA A 256 -7.93 -8.39 24.04
N LYS A 257 -6.91 -8.00 23.26
CA LYS A 257 -6.22 -6.72 23.43
C LYS A 257 -7.13 -5.53 23.18
N VAL A 258 -7.91 -5.54 22.09
CA VAL A 258 -8.89 -4.48 21.79
C VAL A 258 -9.99 -4.44 22.86
N LYS A 259 -10.51 -5.60 23.26
CA LYS A 259 -11.49 -5.70 24.34
C LYS A 259 -10.96 -5.14 25.67
N SER A 260 -9.67 -5.28 25.96
CA SER A 260 -9.06 -4.74 27.20
C SER A 260 -9.06 -3.20 27.27
N TYR A 261 -9.24 -2.52 26.13
CA TYR A 261 -9.45 -1.06 26.08
C TYR A 261 -10.91 -0.64 26.30
N GLY A 262 -11.82 -1.59 26.55
CA GLY A 262 -13.25 -1.34 26.73
C GLY A 262 -14.01 -1.14 25.41
N ILE A 263 -13.42 -1.54 24.29
CA ILE A 263 -14.08 -1.51 22.97
C ILE A 263 -14.99 -2.73 22.83
N ASP A 264 -16.23 -2.46 22.47
CA ASP A 264 -17.26 -3.44 22.11
C ASP A 264 -17.50 -3.38 20.60
N ILE A 265 -17.28 -4.49 19.89
CA ILE A 265 -17.58 -4.61 18.46
C ILE A 265 -19.09 -4.93 18.32
N VAL A 266 -19.90 -3.90 18.18
CA VAL A 266 -21.36 -4.05 18.09
C VAL A 266 -21.84 -4.48 16.69
N TYR A 267 -21.00 -4.27 15.67
CA TYR A 267 -21.27 -4.71 14.30
C TYR A 267 -19.95 -5.02 13.57
N SER A 268 -19.91 -6.12 12.84
CA SER A 268 -18.81 -6.44 11.92
C SER A 268 -19.38 -7.08 10.67
N ALA A 269 -18.94 -6.61 9.49
CA ALA A 269 -19.38 -7.18 8.22
C ALA A 269 -18.23 -7.19 7.20
N LYS A 270 -18.16 -8.32 6.48
CA LYS A 270 -17.32 -8.47 5.30
C LYS A 270 -18.04 -7.91 4.08
N THR A 271 -17.34 -7.13 3.27
CA THR A 271 -17.89 -6.49 2.08
C THR A 271 -16.93 -6.52 0.90
N SER A 272 -17.43 -6.22 -0.29
CA SER A 272 -16.60 -6.15 -1.51
C SER A 272 -15.92 -4.79 -1.65
N LEU A 273 -14.65 -4.79 -2.08
CA LEU A 273 -13.93 -3.56 -2.46
C LEU A 273 -14.65 -2.77 -3.57
N GLY A 274 -15.33 -3.47 -4.48
CA GLY A 274 -16.06 -2.87 -5.59
C GLY A 274 -17.51 -2.49 -5.29
N ALA A 275 -18.01 -2.68 -4.04
CA ALA A 275 -19.40 -2.36 -3.72
C ALA A 275 -19.70 -0.86 -3.97
N PRO A 276 -20.77 -0.53 -4.70
CA PRO A 276 -21.08 0.85 -5.05
C PRO A 276 -21.77 1.61 -3.89
N ASP A 277 -22.41 0.91 -2.96
CA ASP A 277 -23.18 1.47 -1.87
C ASP A 277 -23.07 0.60 -0.60
N PHE A 278 -23.21 1.23 0.56
CA PHE A 278 -23.05 0.61 1.88
C PHE A 278 -24.20 1.02 2.83
N THR A 279 -25.35 1.37 2.26
CA THR A 279 -26.53 1.81 3.04
C THR A 279 -26.97 0.75 4.05
N ALA A 280 -26.99 -0.53 3.66
CA ALA A 280 -27.41 -1.61 4.54
C ALA A 280 -26.46 -1.77 5.75
N GLU A 281 -25.15 -1.71 5.52
CA GLU A 281 -24.13 -1.79 6.58
C GLU A 281 -24.22 -0.59 7.53
N CYS A 282 -24.41 0.62 6.99
CA CYS A 282 -24.58 1.83 7.80
C CYS A 282 -25.82 1.76 8.70
N LEU A 283 -26.96 1.32 8.16
CA LEU A 283 -28.19 1.15 8.94
C LEU A 283 -28.03 0.09 10.03
N GLN A 284 -27.39 -1.04 9.73
CA GLN A 284 -27.14 -2.10 10.71
C GLN A 284 -26.19 -1.61 11.82
N ALA A 285 -25.12 -0.90 11.48
CA ALA A 285 -24.21 -0.31 12.47
C ALA A 285 -24.94 0.69 13.38
N GLN A 286 -25.77 1.58 12.80
CA GLN A 286 -26.55 2.56 13.53
C GLN A 286 -27.57 1.90 14.47
N GLN A 287 -28.33 0.90 13.98
CA GLN A 287 -29.34 0.17 14.78
C GLN A 287 -28.73 -0.57 15.96
N ARG A 288 -27.46 -1.04 15.84
CA ARG A 288 -26.72 -1.67 16.93
C ARG A 288 -26.05 -0.67 17.87
N GLY A 289 -26.29 0.62 17.66
CA GLY A 289 -25.80 1.70 18.51
C GLY A 289 -24.31 1.98 18.38
N ALA A 290 -23.68 1.69 17.24
CA ALA A 290 -22.30 2.06 16.99
C ALA A 290 -22.11 3.58 17.11
N ASN A 291 -21.07 4.00 17.83
CA ASN A 291 -20.67 5.40 17.95
C ASN A 291 -19.29 5.69 17.36
N ALA A 292 -18.61 4.66 16.87
CA ALA A 292 -17.40 4.73 16.08
C ALA A 292 -17.45 3.71 14.93
N MET A 293 -16.67 3.97 13.89
CA MET A 293 -16.55 3.06 12.74
C MET A 293 -15.14 3.08 12.17
N ILE A 294 -14.61 1.87 11.88
CA ILE A 294 -13.37 1.64 11.14
C ILE A 294 -13.68 0.82 9.88
N VAL A 295 -13.01 1.16 8.78
CA VAL A 295 -13.28 0.54 7.48
C VAL A 295 -11.96 0.10 6.86
N TYR A 296 -11.79 -1.20 6.64
CA TYR A 296 -10.64 -1.81 5.98
C TYR A 296 -10.96 -2.06 4.51
N LEU A 297 -11.05 -0.98 3.76
CA LEU A 297 -11.17 -0.91 2.31
C LEU A 297 -10.08 0.03 1.76
N ASP A 298 -9.97 0.12 0.44
CA ASP A 298 -9.19 1.19 -0.18
C ASP A 298 -9.77 2.58 0.15
N VAL A 299 -9.02 3.64 -0.12
CA VAL A 299 -9.42 5.01 0.22
C VAL A 299 -10.76 5.42 -0.43
N ASN A 300 -11.02 4.98 -1.66
CA ASN A 300 -12.27 5.27 -2.36
C ASN A 300 -13.45 4.49 -1.77
N GLY A 301 -13.22 3.21 -1.39
CA GLY A 301 -14.19 2.39 -0.68
C GLY A 301 -14.58 3.02 0.65
N PHE A 302 -13.61 3.46 1.42
CA PHE A 302 -13.87 4.16 2.68
C PHE A 302 -14.70 5.43 2.47
N SER A 303 -14.34 6.27 1.50
CA SER A 303 -15.10 7.47 1.16
C SER A 303 -16.56 7.15 0.77
N ARG A 304 -16.80 6.06 0.00
CA ARG A 304 -18.15 5.59 -0.33
C ARG A 304 -18.95 5.17 0.91
N VAL A 305 -18.32 4.45 1.86
CA VAL A 305 -18.96 4.09 3.14
C VAL A 305 -19.38 5.34 3.89
N MET A 306 -18.49 6.33 4.06
CA MET A 306 -18.79 7.60 4.74
C MET A 306 -19.98 8.32 4.09
N SER A 307 -20.00 8.38 2.75
CA SER A 307 -21.10 9.00 2.01
C SER A 307 -22.42 8.23 2.16
N SER A 308 -22.37 6.90 2.17
CA SER A 308 -23.56 6.06 2.38
C SER A 308 -24.14 6.24 3.78
N CYS A 309 -23.29 6.26 4.81
CA CYS A 309 -23.70 6.52 6.19
C CYS A 309 -24.26 7.94 6.37
N GLY A 310 -23.61 8.95 5.80
CA GLY A 310 -24.06 10.34 5.86
C GLY A 310 -25.44 10.55 5.26
N ARG A 311 -25.76 9.87 4.13
CA ARG A 311 -27.13 9.89 3.54
C ARG A 311 -28.20 9.31 4.46
N GLN A 312 -27.81 8.44 5.41
CA GLN A 312 -28.72 7.87 6.43
C GLN A 312 -28.73 8.68 7.73
N GLY A 313 -28.06 9.85 7.78
CA GLY A 313 -27.91 10.64 9.00
C GLY A 313 -27.04 9.95 10.07
N PHE A 314 -26.24 8.96 9.70
CA PHE A 314 -25.33 8.27 10.61
C PHE A 314 -23.93 8.83 10.50
N HIS A 315 -23.48 9.52 11.56
CA HIS A 315 -22.19 10.19 11.65
C HIS A 315 -21.38 9.65 12.85
N PRO A 316 -20.84 8.42 12.78
CA PRO A 316 -20.01 7.87 13.84
C PRO A 316 -18.65 8.60 13.89
N GLN A 317 -17.90 8.42 15.00
CA GLN A 317 -16.50 8.79 15.01
C GLN A 317 -15.74 7.90 14.02
N TRP A 318 -15.22 8.49 12.97
CA TRP A 318 -14.41 7.79 11.99
C TRP A 318 -12.97 7.65 12.47
N ILE A 319 -12.40 6.47 12.27
CA ILE A 319 -10.97 6.23 12.41
C ILE A 319 -10.46 5.40 11.22
N ALA A 320 -9.38 5.83 10.60
CA ALA A 320 -8.82 5.21 9.40
C ALA A 320 -7.55 4.42 9.71
N PRO A 321 -7.35 3.26 9.07
CA PRO A 321 -6.04 2.62 9.01
C PRO A 321 -5.07 3.44 8.14
N ALA A 322 -3.76 3.24 8.35
CA ALA A 322 -2.70 4.04 7.75
C ALA A 322 -2.72 4.13 6.22
N GLY A 323 -3.12 3.05 5.54
CA GLY A 323 -3.21 3.01 4.08
C GLY A 323 -4.39 3.80 3.48
N THR A 324 -5.25 4.39 4.33
CA THR A 324 -6.50 5.01 3.91
C THR A 324 -6.40 6.55 3.99
N SER A 325 -5.49 7.13 3.23
CA SER A 325 -5.36 8.59 3.10
C SER A 325 -5.31 8.96 1.62
N GLY A 326 -6.04 10.00 1.21
CA GLY A 326 -6.09 10.44 -0.19
C GLY A 326 -7.16 11.47 -0.45
N ASP A 327 -7.18 12.00 -1.67
CA ASP A 327 -8.02 13.14 -2.08
C ASP A 327 -9.51 12.86 -1.94
N SER A 328 -9.96 11.62 -2.12
CA SER A 328 -11.38 11.25 -1.98
C SER A 328 -11.92 11.50 -0.57
N LEU A 329 -11.07 11.44 0.47
CA LEU A 329 -11.45 11.80 1.83
C LEU A 329 -11.49 13.32 2.03
N LEU A 330 -10.55 14.06 1.44
CA LEU A 330 -10.54 15.53 1.51
C LEU A 330 -11.78 16.15 0.85
N GLN A 331 -12.33 15.49 -0.15
CA GLN A 331 -13.51 15.93 -0.88
C GLN A 331 -14.83 15.44 -0.28
N ASN A 332 -14.79 14.52 0.68
CA ASN A 332 -16.00 13.95 1.30
C ASN A 332 -16.51 14.84 2.44
N ASP A 333 -17.75 15.31 2.34
CA ASP A 333 -18.34 16.19 3.37
C ASP A 333 -18.58 15.50 4.72
N ASN A 334 -18.52 14.15 4.78
CA ASN A 334 -18.69 13.36 6.00
C ASN A 334 -17.34 12.99 6.66
N SER A 335 -16.22 13.53 6.17
CA SER A 335 -14.88 13.16 6.65
C SER A 335 -14.34 14.05 7.78
N ASP A 336 -15.02 15.13 8.11
CA ASP A 336 -14.55 16.05 9.15
C ASP A 336 -14.49 15.34 10.51
N GLY A 337 -13.40 15.54 11.24
CA GLY A 337 -13.16 14.85 12.49
C GLY A 337 -12.61 13.41 12.36
N LEU A 338 -12.35 12.92 11.15
CA LEU A 338 -11.72 11.62 10.94
C LEU A 338 -10.33 11.58 11.58
N PHE A 339 -10.06 10.58 12.42
CA PHE A 339 -8.71 10.27 12.89
C PHE A 339 -8.03 9.23 12.02
N LEU A 340 -6.71 9.31 11.93
CA LEU A 340 -5.87 8.31 11.28
C LEU A 340 -4.67 8.01 12.18
N VAL A 341 -4.39 6.72 12.38
CA VAL A 341 -3.17 6.26 13.04
C VAL A 341 -2.14 5.87 11.99
N ALA A 342 -0.93 6.40 12.10
CA ALA A 342 0.13 6.24 11.11
C ALA A 342 1.38 5.56 11.68
N PRO A 343 2.04 4.69 10.90
CA PRO A 343 3.24 3.97 11.33
C PRO A 343 4.51 4.83 11.29
N THR A 344 4.49 5.92 10.53
CA THR A 344 5.58 6.84 10.29
C THR A 344 5.11 8.27 10.51
N PHE A 345 6.02 9.24 10.42
CA PHE A 345 5.75 10.64 10.69
C PHE A 345 4.54 11.20 9.92
N PRO A 346 3.84 12.20 10.47
CA PRO A 346 2.75 12.89 9.80
C PRO A 346 3.24 13.59 8.52
N TRP A 347 2.72 13.18 7.37
CA TRP A 347 3.17 13.66 6.05
C TRP A 347 2.92 15.14 5.78
N VAL A 348 2.17 15.83 6.62
CA VAL A 348 1.93 17.29 6.55
C VAL A 348 2.87 18.08 7.42
N ASP A 349 3.68 17.42 8.25
CA ASP A 349 4.64 18.07 9.14
C ASP A 349 5.86 18.58 8.36
N SER A 350 6.38 19.72 8.79
CA SER A 350 7.61 20.32 8.27
C SER A 350 8.44 20.98 9.38
N SER A 351 8.22 20.54 10.63
CA SER A 351 8.82 21.16 11.81
C SER A 351 10.27 20.74 12.08
N THR A 352 10.73 19.66 11.44
CA THR A 352 12.13 19.22 11.51
C THR A 352 12.80 19.35 10.15
N PRO A 353 14.15 19.38 10.08
CA PRO A 353 14.86 19.38 8.80
C PRO A 353 14.45 18.24 7.88
N GLU A 354 14.26 17.04 8.42
CA GLU A 354 13.93 15.84 7.65
C GLU A 354 12.50 15.89 7.09
N THR A 355 11.53 16.35 7.88
CA THR A 355 10.15 16.50 7.41
C THR A 355 10.03 17.68 6.44
N ALA A 356 10.80 18.75 6.62
CA ALA A 356 10.90 19.85 5.65
C ALA A 356 11.53 19.38 4.31
N ASP A 357 12.56 18.55 4.36
CA ASP A 357 13.17 17.92 3.17
C ASP A 357 12.16 17.07 2.41
N PHE A 358 11.38 16.25 3.12
CA PHE A 358 10.28 15.49 2.52
C PHE A 358 9.29 16.41 1.81
N GLN A 359 8.79 17.45 2.48
CA GLN A 359 7.84 18.39 1.89
C GLN A 359 8.42 19.08 0.65
N ALA A 360 9.66 19.53 0.70
CA ALA A 360 10.33 20.18 -0.42
C ALA A 360 10.50 19.21 -1.61
N ALA A 361 10.91 17.99 -1.35
CA ALA A 361 11.08 16.96 -2.37
C ALA A 361 9.75 16.57 -3.01
N MET A 362 8.70 16.33 -2.20
CA MET A 362 7.37 15.98 -2.71
C MET A 362 6.78 17.11 -3.55
N LYS A 363 6.90 18.37 -3.10
CA LYS A 363 6.48 19.52 -3.88
C LYS A 363 7.19 19.62 -5.23
N LYS A 364 8.49 19.29 -5.27
CA LYS A 364 9.33 19.44 -6.47
C LYS A 364 9.17 18.26 -7.44
N TYR A 365 9.15 17.02 -6.93
CA TYR A 365 9.30 15.83 -7.74
C TYR A 365 8.03 14.95 -7.82
N ALA A 366 7.09 15.11 -6.87
CA ALA A 366 5.86 14.33 -6.78
C ALA A 366 4.65 15.18 -6.33
N PRO A 367 4.34 16.32 -7.02
CA PRO A 367 3.23 17.17 -6.60
C PRO A 367 1.92 16.40 -6.56
N GLY A 368 1.09 16.67 -5.55
CA GLY A 368 -0.21 16.02 -5.33
C GLY A 368 -0.14 14.59 -4.76
N ALA A 369 1.05 14.09 -4.37
CA ALA A 369 1.19 12.75 -3.82
C ALA A 369 1.44 12.72 -2.29
N LEU A 370 1.08 13.76 -1.55
CA LEU A 370 1.24 13.84 -0.10
C LEU A 370 0.18 12.99 0.61
N THR A 371 0.57 11.81 1.09
CA THR A 371 -0.30 10.84 1.77
C THR A 371 0.49 10.04 2.81
N ALA A 372 -0.19 9.24 3.62
CA ALA A 372 0.44 8.32 4.56
C ALA A 372 1.36 7.30 3.87
N SER A 373 0.98 6.77 2.70
CA SER A 373 1.84 5.85 1.95
C SER A 373 3.09 6.53 1.39
N ALA A 374 3.01 7.84 1.08
CA ALA A 374 4.16 8.62 0.67
C ALA A 374 5.17 8.80 1.83
N SER A 375 4.70 9.13 3.06
CA SER A 375 5.60 9.21 4.22
C SER A 375 6.22 7.85 4.57
N GLN A 376 5.48 6.76 4.42
CA GLN A 376 6.01 5.40 4.60
C GLN A 376 7.14 5.09 3.61
N ALA A 377 6.93 5.37 2.33
CA ALA A 377 7.93 5.14 1.29
C ALA A 377 9.17 6.02 1.46
N TRP A 378 8.99 7.29 1.85
CA TRP A 378 10.10 8.18 2.20
C TRP A 378 10.91 7.63 3.38
N THR A 379 10.22 7.22 4.46
CA THR A 379 10.87 6.62 5.65
C THR A 379 11.61 5.32 5.30
N ALA A 380 11.09 4.50 4.36
CA ALA A 380 11.81 3.35 3.84
C ALA A 380 13.13 3.74 3.17
N GLY A 381 13.12 4.81 2.39
CA GLY A 381 14.31 5.41 1.80
C GLY A 381 15.30 5.91 2.87
N GLU A 382 14.82 6.60 3.90
CA GLU A 382 15.65 7.11 4.99
C GLU A 382 16.23 5.97 5.86
N LEU A 383 15.47 4.89 6.11
CA LEU A 383 16.00 3.70 6.77
C LEU A 383 17.11 3.04 5.94
N PHE A 384 16.89 2.95 4.62
CA PHE A 384 17.93 2.46 3.70
C PHE A 384 19.16 3.37 3.72
N ARG A 385 19.00 4.69 3.74
CA ARG A 385 20.10 5.66 3.85
C ARG A 385 20.89 5.44 5.14
N ALA A 386 20.22 5.39 6.28
CA ALA A 386 20.85 5.17 7.59
C ALA A 386 21.65 3.85 7.62
N ALA A 387 21.07 2.75 7.12
CA ALA A 387 21.73 1.45 7.04
C ALA A 387 22.94 1.48 6.11
N THR A 388 22.83 2.18 4.98
CA THR A 388 23.91 2.29 3.99
C THR A 388 25.08 3.12 4.52
N GLU A 389 24.80 4.27 5.15
CA GLU A 389 25.83 5.11 5.79
C GLU A 389 26.59 4.31 6.84
N HIS A 390 25.86 3.58 7.68
CA HIS A 390 26.46 2.71 8.72
C HIS A 390 27.30 1.57 8.11
N ALA A 391 26.81 0.92 7.05
CA ALA A 391 27.53 -0.15 6.37
C ALA A 391 28.84 0.34 5.72
N LEU A 392 28.83 1.51 5.09
CA LEU A 392 30.00 2.13 4.48
C LEU A 392 31.05 2.49 5.53
N ASP A 393 30.62 3.07 6.68
CA ASP A 393 31.54 3.43 7.78
C ASP A 393 32.18 2.19 8.41
N ALA A 394 31.39 1.15 8.65
CA ALA A 394 31.88 -0.08 9.28
C ALA A 394 32.78 -0.93 8.36
N ASN A 395 32.68 -0.76 7.03
CA ASN A 395 33.36 -1.63 6.05
C ASN A 395 34.35 -0.88 5.15
N GLY A 396 34.95 0.20 5.65
CA GLY A 396 35.98 0.95 4.94
C GLY A 396 35.55 1.52 3.58
N GLY A 397 34.28 1.98 3.50
CA GLY A 397 33.73 2.57 2.29
C GLY A 397 33.21 1.54 1.25
N LYS A 398 33.27 0.25 1.53
CA LYS A 398 32.81 -0.81 0.62
C LYS A 398 31.42 -1.28 0.99
N LEU A 399 30.47 -1.10 0.08
CA LEU A 399 29.07 -1.54 0.26
C LEU A 399 28.85 -2.91 -0.39
N THR A 400 28.40 -3.87 0.42
CA THR A 400 27.97 -5.21 0.00
C THR A 400 26.64 -5.54 0.65
N ARG A 401 25.92 -6.55 0.16
CA ARG A 401 24.66 -7.01 0.78
C ARG A 401 24.90 -7.48 2.22
N ASP A 402 25.98 -8.20 2.50
CA ASP A 402 26.29 -8.65 3.85
C ASP A 402 26.65 -7.48 4.78
N ALA A 403 27.38 -6.47 4.30
CA ALA A 403 27.64 -5.25 5.08
C ALA A 403 26.34 -4.49 5.38
N LEU A 404 25.42 -4.36 4.41
CA LEU A 404 24.11 -3.74 4.62
C LEU A 404 23.27 -4.53 5.63
N LEU A 405 23.23 -5.87 5.51
CA LEU A 405 22.52 -6.72 6.48
C LEU A 405 23.13 -6.60 7.89
N GLY A 406 24.45 -6.58 8.00
CA GLY A 406 25.14 -6.37 9.27
C GLY A 406 24.79 -5.04 9.92
N ALA A 407 24.75 -3.96 9.13
CA ALA A 407 24.33 -2.64 9.59
C ALA A 407 22.86 -2.63 10.07
N LEU A 408 21.94 -3.19 9.27
CA LEU A 408 20.53 -3.31 9.66
C LEU A 408 20.35 -4.08 10.98
N TRP A 409 21.03 -5.21 11.15
CA TRP A 409 20.93 -6.02 12.36
C TRP A 409 21.54 -5.36 13.60
N SER A 410 22.48 -4.42 13.42
CA SER A 410 23.07 -3.66 14.53
C SER A 410 22.18 -2.51 15.03
N MET A 411 21.18 -2.11 14.24
CA MET A 411 20.29 -0.99 14.58
C MET A 411 19.44 -1.28 15.82
N LYS A 412 19.44 -0.33 16.76
CA LYS A 412 18.65 -0.34 17.99
C LYS A 412 17.99 1.01 18.16
N ASN A 413 16.67 1.00 18.28
CA ASN A 413 15.84 2.20 18.37
C ASN A 413 16.12 3.21 17.23
N GLU A 414 16.33 2.69 16.03
CA GLU A 414 16.59 3.50 14.83
C GLU A 414 15.34 4.26 14.42
N THR A 415 15.45 5.56 14.26
CA THR A 415 14.33 6.43 13.94
C THR A 415 14.30 6.88 12.48
N ALA A 416 15.21 6.39 11.64
CA ALA A 416 15.34 6.82 10.24
C ALA A 416 15.32 8.36 10.15
N PHE A 417 16.24 8.98 10.88
CA PHE A 417 16.37 10.45 11.01
C PHE A 417 15.12 11.14 11.59
N GLY A 418 14.39 10.47 12.50
CA GLY A 418 13.20 11.03 13.15
C GLY A 418 11.90 10.85 12.38
N THR A 419 11.93 10.12 11.27
CA THR A 419 10.74 9.84 10.44
C THR A 419 9.98 8.58 10.86
N SER A 420 10.54 7.80 11.80
CA SER A 420 9.98 6.56 12.35
C SER A 420 9.89 6.60 13.89
N PRO A 421 8.99 5.80 14.50
CA PRO A 421 8.85 5.74 15.95
C PRO A 421 9.99 5.00 16.69
N GLY A 422 10.99 4.52 15.95
CA GLY A 422 12.09 3.73 16.50
C GLY A 422 11.94 2.23 16.25
N MET A 423 12.93 1.65 15.57
CA MET A 423 12.96 0.23 15.20
C MET A 423 14.22 -0.43 15.69
N SER A 424 14.15 -1.73 15.91
CA SER A 424 15.30 -2.55 16.28
C SER A 424 15.27 -3.83 15.48
N PHE A 425 16.43 -4.36 15.10
CA PHE A 425 16.52 -5.58 14.34
C PHE A 425 17.49 -6.56 14.98
N ALA A 426 17.38 -7.84 14.59
CA ALA A 426 18.26 -8.91 15.03
C ALA A 426 18.65 -9.80 13.86
N ALA A 427 19.84 -10.40 13.92
CA ALA A 427 20.37 -11.20 12.85
C ALA A 427 19.51 -12.44 12.58
N ASN A 428 19.14 -12.63 11.30
CA ASN A 428 18.38 -13.77 10.80
C ASN A 428 17.04 -14.03 11.53
N ALA A 429 16.46 -13.00 12.13
CA ALA A 429 15.19 -13.08 12.85
C ALA A 429 14.17 -12.12 12.22
N PRO A 430 12.86 -12.41 12.36
CA PRO A 430 11.83 -11.44 12.07
C PRO A 430 12.00 -10.17 12.92
N ALA A 431 11.57 -9.03 12.36
CA ALA A 431 11.63 -7.76 13.08
C ALA A 431 10.69 -7.77 14.30
N PRO A 432 11.16 -7.29 15.46
CA PRO A 432 10.28 -7.11 16.61
C PRO A 432 9.25 -6.01 16.33
N GLN A 433 8.08 -6.14 16.95
CA GLN A 433 7.03 -5.12 16.87
C GLN A 433 7.45 -3.85 17.61
N THR A 434 7.16 -2.68 17.02
CA THR A 434 7.17 -1.41 17.75
C THR A 434 5.73 -1.03 18.12
N ASN A 435 5.56 -0.43 19.30
CA ASN A 435 4.24 -0.08 19.83
C ASN A 435 3.94 1.42 19.78
N CYS A 436 4.79 2.21 19.14
CA CYS A 436 4.64 3.65 19.04
C CYS A 436 4.15 4.06 17.64
N TYR A 437 3.29 5.05 17.57
CA TYR A 437 2.56 5.47 16.38
C TYR A 437 2.31 6.97 16.38
N PHE A 438 1.93 7.52 15.24
CA PHE A 438 1.54 8.91 15.10
C PHE A 438 0.02 9.01 14.89
N VAL A 439 -0.55 10.16 15.28
CA VAL A 439 -1.99 10.43 15.13
C VAL A 439 -2.18 11.66 14.28
N MET A 440 -3.04 11.53 13.29
CA MET A 440 -3.47 12.60 12.42
C MET A 440 -4.98 12.80 12.50
N GLN A 441 -5.44 14.00 12.22
CA GLN A 441 -6.86 14.34 12.13
C GLN A 441 -7.14 15.07 10.84
N LEU A 442 -8.23 14.70 10.19
CA LEU A 442 -8.80 15.45 9.09
C LEU A 442 -9.81 16.45 9.65
N LYS A 443 -9.54 17.73 9.46
CA LYS A 443 -10.40 18.82 9.91
C LYS A 443 -10.43 19.92 8.84
N ASP A 444 -11.63 20.44 8.59
CA ASP A 444 -11.83 21.49 7.59
C ASP A 444 -11.19 21.14 6.23
N LYS A 445 -11.37 19.86 5.80
CA LYS A 445 -10.80 19.29 4.56
C LYS A 445 -9.26 19.36 4.48
N LYS A 446 -8.59 19.38 5.63
CA LYS A 446 -7.12 19.39 5.72
C LYS A 446 -6.64 18.36 6.76
N TRP A 447 -5.62 17.62 6.40
CA TRP A 447 -4.91 16.79 7.36
C TRP A 447 -4.07 17.67 8.29
N THR A 448 -4.09 17.33 9.57
CA THR A 448 -3.28 17.96 10.61
C THR A 448 -2.56 16.89 11.42
N ALA A 449 -1.35 17.20 11.87
CA ALA A 449 -0.62 16.38 12.81
C ALA A 449 -1.22 16.62 14.21
N PHE A 450 -2.09 15.74 14.69
CA PHE A 450 -2.87 15.95 15.93
C PHE A 450 -2.00 16.14 17.18
N GLN A 451 -0.85 15.49 17.21
CA GLN A 451 0.13 15.59 18.31
C GLN A 451 1.52 16.08 17.82
N GLY A 452 1.56 16.75 16.66
CA GLY A 452 2.82 17.08 15.99
C GLY A 452 3.58 15.82 15.56
N ILE A 453 4.91 15.93 15.55
CA ILE A 453 5.82 14.81 15.21
C ILE A 453 6.12 13.86 16.40
N LYS A 454 5.49 14.07 17.53
CA LYS A 454 5.69 13.22 18.71
C LYS A 454 4.90 11.92 18.56
N ALA A 455 5.61 10.80 18.59
CA ALA A 455 4.96 9.49 18.62
C ALA A 455 4.27 9.23 19.96
N SER A 456 3.08 8.64 19.91
CA SER A 456 2.38 8.06 21.06
C SER A 456 2.67 6.56 21.14
N CYS A 457 2.64 5.96 22.32
CA CYS A 457 2.87 4.51 22.49
C CYS A 457 1.68 3.84 23.20
N LEU A 458 1.50 2.52 22.93
CA LEU A 458 0.48 1.68 23.56
C LEU A 458 0.80 1.37 25.01
#